data_63dabccd1239f43bfdd629f24a4df275
#
_entry.id   63dabccd1239f43bfdd629f24a4df275
#
_cell.length_a   1.000
_cell.length_b   1.000
_cell.length_c   1.000
_cell.angle_alpha   90.00
_cell.angle_beta   90.00
_cell.angle_gamma   90.00
#
_symmetry.space_group_name_H-M   'P 1'
#
loop_
_entity.id
_entity.type
_entity.pdbx_description
1 polymer ?
#
loop_
_entity_poly.entity_id
_entity_poly.type
_entity_poly.pdbx_seq_one_letter_code
_entity_poly.pdbx_strand_id
1 'polypeptide(L)'
;HHESLYDGIPGMSPHQSRRNTELIVRMVATIGNYDYFQDYVFQQDGRLRIRLVATGVDAVKGVFARTMADPTAADETAAGALIAPHILGVNHDHFFGYRIDMDIDGTANNFTRHKLHPVVQEKGAPRKGIWAVTPKAVKTEQQAQTKMMVDKPALLVFSSAEKKNAMGYPTGYQIMMPNVRPLVPLDDETYQRALFVANNLWVTRFNRDELYASGLAVNQSGPGLGLPSYVQDDQNIENNDIV
;
A
#
# COMPACT_ATOMS: atom_id res chain seq x y z
N HIS A 1 -13.14 -0.07 22.66
CA HIS A 1 -12.49 -0.47 23.93
C HIS A 1 -11.05 0.02 23.90
N HIS A 2 -10.73 1.03 24.72
CA HIS A 2 -9.37 1.34 25.07
C HIS A 2 -9.09 0.63 26.39
N GLU A 3 -8.27 -0.40 26.38
CA GLU A 3 -7.63 -0.88 27.60
C GLU A 3 -6.65 0.21 28.05
N SER A 4 -6.83 0.66 29.28
CA SER A 4 -5.94 1.64 29.87
C SER A 4 -4.60 0.98 30.17
N LEU A 5 -3.50 1.52 29.65
CA LEU A 5 -2.14 1.15 30.04
C LEU A 5 -1.82 1.45 31.52
N TYR A 6 -2.78 1.99 32.26
CA TYR A 6 -2.66 2.46 33.64
C TYR A 6 -3.47 1.61 34.65
N ASP A 7 -3.84 0.39 34.27
CA ASP A 7 -4.42 -0.56 35.21
C ASP A 7 -3.47 -0.77 36.39
N GLY A 8 -3.93 -0.37 37.55
CA GLY A 8 -3.17 -0.50 38.82
C GLY A 8 -2.54 0.81 39.31
N ILE A 9 -2.73 1.95 38.68
CA ILE A 9 -2.31 3.24 39.26
C ILE A 9 -3.44 3.77 40.16
N PRO A 10 -3.20 3.93 41.48
CA PRO A 10 -4.21 4.43 42.39
C PRO A 10 -4.73 5.81 41.99
N GLY A 11 -6.07 5.97 41.95
CA GLY A 11 -6.72 7.24 41.59
C GLY A 11 -6.94 7.45 40.06
N MET A 12 -6.51 6.55 39.20
CA MET A 12 -6.85 6.57 37.78
C MET A 12 -8.01 5.61 37.50
N SER A 13 -9.03 6.11 36.80
CA SER A 13 -10.12 5.26 36.31
C SER A 13 -9.69 4.59 35.00
N PRO A 14 -9.54 3.24 34.98
CA PRO A 14 -8.99 2.54 33.80
C PRO A 14 -9.97 2.43 32.64
N HIS A 15 -11.25 2.78 32.83
CA HIS A 15 -12.28 2.55 31.82
C HIS A 15 -12.76 3.86 31.21
N GLN A 16 -12.26 4.17 30.01
CA GLN A 16 -12.80 5.25 29.19
C GLN A 16 -13.37 4.66 27.90
N SER A 17 -14.66 4.88 27.66
CA SER A 17 -15.29 4.59 26.39
C SER A 17 -15.77 5.89 25.77
N ARG A 18 -15.42 6.13 24.52
CA ARG A 18 -15.84 7.30 23.75
C ARG A 18 -16.37 6.88 22.40
N ARG A 19 -17.35 7.64 21.89
CA ARG A 19 -17.85 7.43 20.54
C ARG A 19 -16.74 7.83 19.56
N ASN A 20 -16.40 6.93 18.63
CA ASN A 20 -15.57 7.24 17.48
C ASN A 20 -16.47 7.74 16.34
N THR A 21 -16.16 8.90 15.79
CA THR A 21 -16.88 9.48 14.65
C THR A 21 -15.94 9.55 13.46
N GLU A 22 -16.36 9.01 12.33
CA GLU A 22 -15.61 9.00 11.08
C GLU A 22 -16.47 9.62 9.98
N LEU A 23 -15.86 10.42 9.11
CA LEU A 23 -16.46 10.83 7.85
C LEU A 23 -16.04 9.85 6.77
N ILE A 24 -17.01 9.22 6.12
CA ILE A 24 -16.75 8.23 5.06
C ILE A 24 -17.28 8.78 3.75
N VAL A 25 -16.39 8.95 2.78
CA VAL A 25 -16.75 9.22 1.38
C VAL A 25 -16.59 7.91 0.62
N ARG A 26 -17.69 7.40 0.07
CA ARG A 26 -17.74 6.09 -0.62
C ARG A 26 -18.00 6.27 -2.10
N MET A 27 -17.20 5.57 -2.91
CA MET A 27 -17.47 5.29 -4.31
C MET A 27 -17.81 3.82 -4.48
N VAL A 28 -18.74 3.51 -5.36
CA VAL A 28 -19.06 2.14 -5.77
C VAL A 28 -18.88 2.04 -7.27
N ALA A 29 -18.16 1.02 -7.73
CA ALA A 29 -17.95 0.76 -9.13
C ALA A 29 -18.19 -0.73 -9.43
N THR A 30 -19.02 -1.01 -10.43
CA THR A 30 -19.20 -2.37 -10.96
C THR A 30 -18.28 -2.56 -12.16
N ILE A 31 -17.39 -3.53 -12.09
CA ILE A 31 -16.45 -3.85 -13.16
C ILE A 31 -16.53 -5.36 -13.43
N GLY A 32 -17.08 -5.73 -14.59
CA GLY A 32 -17.33 -7.14 -14.91
C GLY A 32 -18.28 -7.77 -13.90
N ASN A 33 -17.83 -8.83 -13.23
CA ASN A 33 -18.63 -9.59 -12.26
C ASN A 33 -18.55 -9.02 -10.83
N TYR A 34 -17.78 -7.97 -10.60
CA TYR A 34 -17.44 -7.50 -9.26
C TYR A 34 -17.97 -6.11 -8.99
N ASP A 35 -18.37 -5.88 -7.74
CA ASP A 35 -18.68 -4.58 -7.19
C ASP A 35 -17.57 -4.19 -6.21
N TYR A 36 -16.98 -3.03 -6.43
CA TYR A 36 -15.91 -2.48 -5.58
C TYR A 36 -16.43 -1.28 -4.82
N PHE A 37 -16.30 -1.35 -3.49
CA PHE A 37 -16.60 -0.24 -2.61
C PHE A 37 -15.27 0.38 -2.19
N GLN A 38 -15.04 1.61 -2.57
CA GLN A 38 -13.87 2.36 -2.18
C GLN A 38 -14.27 3.45 -1.19
N ASP A 39 -13.79 3.31 0.03
CA ASP A 39 -14.05 4.25 1.11
C ASP A 39 -12.82 5.08 1.41
N TYR A 40 -13.01 6.39 1.45
CA TYR A 40 -12.07 7.32 2.04
C TYR A 40 -12.60 7.67 3.44
N VAL A 41 -11.91 7.20 4.47
CA VAL A 41 -12.33 7.31 5.87
C VAL A 41 -11.47 8.35 6.57
N PHE A 42 -12.07 9.51 6.85
CA PHE A 42 -11.42 10.61 7.58
C PHE A 42 -11.69 10.44 9.06
N GLN A 43 -10.63 10.40 9.86
CA GLN A 43 -10.69 10.21 11.31
C GLN A 43 -10.38 11.52 12.05
N GLN A 44 -10.89 11.65 13.27
CA GLN A 44 -10.74 12.88 14.08
C GLN A 44 -9.29 13.18 14.49
N ASP A 45 -8.40 12.20 14.44
CA ASP A 45 -6.97 12.36 14.72
C ASP A 45 -6.14 12.76 13.50
N GLY A 46 -6.80 13.07 12.37
CA GLY A 46 -6.15 13.48 11.13
C GLY A 46 -5.71 12.34 10.22
N ARG A 47 -5.99 11.08 10.59
CA ARG A 47 -5.73 9.94 9.71
C ARG A 47 -6.74 9.87 8.57
N LEU A 48 -6.24 9.59 7.37
CA LEU A 48 -7.03 9.15 6.23
C LEU A 48 -6.75 7.67 5.98
N ARG A 49 -7.80 6.85 6.02
CA ARG A 49 -7.70 5.43 5.69
C ARG A 49 -8.47 5.15 4.40
N ILE A 50 -7.80 4.56 3.44
CA ILE A 50 -8.43 4.03 2.23
C ILE A 50 -8.80 2.58 2.51
N ARG A 51 -10.08 2.25 2.37
CA ARG A 51 -10.60 0.90 2.55
C ARG A 51 -11.25 0.44 1.26
N LEU A 52 -10.80 -0.69 0.77
CA LEU A 52 -11.39 -1.35 -0.38
C LEU A 52 -12.16 -2.59 0.09
N VAL A 53 -13.39 -2.74 -0.40
CA VAL A 53 -14.20 -3.94 -0.23
C VAL A 53 -14.62 -4.41 -1.61
N ALA A 54 -14.41 -5.68 -1.90
CA ALA A 54 -14.85 -6.31 -3.13
C ALA A 54 -15.96 -7.31 -2.82
N THR A 55 -16.98 -7.35 -3.67
CA THR A 55 -18.06 -8.32 -3.66
C THR A 55 -18.48 -8.61 -5.11
N GLY A 56 -19.52 -9.41 -5.33
CA GLY A 56 -20.03 -9.74 -6.66
C GLY A 56 -20.10 -11.24 -6.87
N VAL A 57 -19.93 -11.66 -8.13
CA VAL A 57 -19.95 -13.05 -8.55
C VAL A 57 -18.56 -13.47 -8.97
N ASP A 58 -18.10 -14.60 -8.48
CA ASP A 58 -16.77 -15.12 -8.76
C ASP A 58 -16.53 -15.38 -10.26
N ALA A 59 -15.31 -15.20 -10.72
CA ALA A 59 -14.94 -15.56 -12.09
C ALA A 59 -14.89 -17.08 -12.21
N VAL A 60 -15.60 -17.64 -13.18
CA VAL A 60 -15.75 -19.08 -13.34
C VAL A 60 -15.31 -19.56 -14.72
N LYS A 61 -14.92 -20.84 -14.77
CA LYS A 61 -14.55 -21.57 -15.98
C LYS A 61 -15.29 -22.91 -16.01
N GLY A 62 -15.74 -23.33 -17.17
CA GLY A 62 -16.29 -24.68 -17.38
C GLY A 62 -15.17 -25.73 -17.36
N VAL A 63 -15.40 -26.84 -16.69
CA VAL A 63 -14.51 -28.02 -16.59
C VAL A 63 -15.29 -29.31 -16.78
N PHE A 64 -14.62 -30.42 -17.05
CA PHE A 64 -15.26 -31.72 -17.17
C PHE A 64 -15.56 -32.37 -15.81
N ALA A 65 -14.74 -32.09 -14.81
CA ALA A 65 -14.89 -32.64 -13.48
C ALA A 65 -16.23 -32.22 -12.83
N ARG A 66 -16.90 -33.16 -12.21
CA ARG A 66 -18.12 -32.94 -11.41
C ARG A 66 -17.79 -32.92 -9.92
N THR A 67 -16.79 -33.71 -9.53
CA THR A 67 -16.30 -33.85 -8.16
C THR A 67 -14.79 -34.04 -8.17
N MET A 68 -14.15 -33.88 -7.02
CA MET A 68 -12.72 -34.13 -6.88
C MET A 68 -12.34 -35.62 -7.01
N ALA A 69 -13.33 -36.55 -7.11
CA ALA A 69 -13.08 -37.96 -7.38
C ALA A 69 -12.95 -38.29 -8.87
N ASP A 70 -13.28 -37.33 -9.76
CA ASP A 70 -13.16 -37.55 -11.19
C ASP A 70 -11.69 -37.57 -11.63
N PRO A 71 -11.34 -38.43 -12.61
CA PRO A 71 -9.94 -38.65 -13.01
C PRO A 71 -9.20 -37.36 -13.48
N THR A 72 -9.93 -36.42 -14.06
CA THR A 72 -9.36 -35.15 -14.58
C THR A 72 -9.35 -34.04 -13.55
N ALA A 73 -9.97 -34.24 -12.39
CA ALA A 73 -10.21 -33.16 -11.41
C ALA A 73 -8.91 -32.48 -10.94
N ALA A 74 -7.85 -33.25 -10.67
CA ALA A 74 -6.59 -32.70 -10.16
C ALA A 74 -5.97 -31.70 -11.16
N ASP A 75 -5.93 -32.04 -12.43
CA ASP A 75 -5.38 -31.18 -13.48
C ASP A 75 -6.26 -29.96 -13.74
N GLU A 76 -7.58 -30.19 -13.79
CA GLU A 76 -8.53 -29.12 -14.08
C GLU A 76 -8.69 -28.09 -12.96
N THR A 77 -8.39 -28.48 -11.71
CA THR A 77 -8.48 -27.60 -10.53
C THR A 77 -7.13 -27.01 -10.10
N ALA A 78 -6.07 -27.21 -10.86
CA ALA A 78 -4.75 -26.67 -10.53
C ALA A 78 -4.74 -25.13 -10.33
N ALA A 79 -5.58 -24.40 -11.05
CA ALA A 79 -5.69 -22.94 -10.99
C ALA A 79 -6.99 -22.45 -10.34
N GLY A 80 -7.61 -23.23 -9.45
CA GLY A 80 -8.85 -22.82 -8.82
C GLY A 80 -9.49 -23.90 -7.95
N ALA A 81 -10.75 -23.70 -7.61
CA ALA A 81 -11.54 -24.65 -6.83
C ALA A 81 -12.84 -25.02 -7.55
N LEU A 82 -13.19 -26.31 -7.50
CA LEU A 82 -14.48 -26.78 -8.02
C LEU A 82 -15.57 -26.29 -7.06
N ILE A 83 -16.41 -25.35 -7.52
CA ILE A 83 -17.45 -24.73 -6.70
C ILE A 83 -18.86 -25.32 -6.95
N ALA A 84 -19.03 -25.98 -8.08
CA ALA A 84 -20.20 -26.78 -8.43
C ALA A 84 -19.80 -27.82 -9.50
N PRO A 85 -20.63 -28.84 -9.79
CA PRO A 85 -20.36 -29.76 -10.90
C PRO A 85 -20.10 -29.01 -12.20
N HIS A 86 -18.96 -29.27 -12.83
CA HIS A 86 -18.52 -28.65 -14.08
C HIS A 86 -18.17 -27.15 -13.99
N ILE A 87 -18.08 -26.59 -12.78
CA ILE A 87 -17.78 -25.15 -12.58
C ILE A 87 -16.57 -24.99 -11.67
N LEU A 88 -15.51 -24.41 -12.20
CA LEU A 88 -14.31 -24.02 -11.48
C LEU A 88 -14.34 -22.51 -11.16
N GLY A 89 -14.23 -22.15 -9.89
CA GLY A 89 -13.87 -20.80 -9.47
C GLY A 89 -12.37 -20.59 -9.69
N VAL A 90 -12.01 -19.63 -10.54
CA VAL A 90 -10.62 -19.43 -10.99
C VAL A 90 -9.87 -18.48 -10.06
N ASN A 91 -8.67 -18.88 -9.61
CA ASN A 91 -7.77 -17.98 -8.89
C ASN A 91 -7.33 -16.84 -9.81
N HIS A 92 -7.42 -15.62 -9.31
CA HIS A 92 -6.99 -14.42 -10.03
C HIS A 92 -6.67 -13.29 -9.07
N ASP A 93 -5.87 -12.32 -9.52
CA ASP A 93 -5.44 -11.19 -8.72
C ASP A 93 -6.20 -9.92 -9.11
N HIS A 94 -6.49 -9.07 -8.13
CA HIS A 94 -7.00 -7.73 -8.31
C HIS A 94 -5.96 -6.74 -7.79
N PHE A 95 -5.52 -5.82 -8.64
CA PHE A 95 -4.57 -4.77 -8.28
C PHE A 95 -5.25 -3.41 -8.28
N PHE A 96 -5.00 -2.64 -7.23
CA PHE A 96 -5.54 -1.30 -7.06
C PHE A 96 -4.40 -0.30 -6.93
N GLY A 97 -4.34 0.65 -7.86
CA GLY A 97 -3.41 1.77 -7.82
C GLY A 97 -4.11 3.01 -7.27
N TYR A 98 -3.47 3.69 -6.34
CA TYR A 98 -3.91 4.98 -5.81
C TYR A 98 -2.85 6.02 -6.17
N ARG A 99 -3.27 7.09 -6.84
CA ARG A 99 -2.46 8.28 -7.04
C ARG A 99 -2.77 9.25 -5.91
N ILE A 100 -1.76 9.60 -5.13
CA ILE A 100 -1.90 10.45 -3.95
C ILE A 100 -1.00 11.65 -4.13
N ASP A 101 -1.62 12.82 -4.23
CA ASP A 101 -0.99 14.12 -4.29
C ASP A 101 -1.31 14.82 -2.96
N MET A 102 -0.30 15.05 -2.14
CA MET A 102 -0.56 15.44 -0.74
C MET A 102 -0.36 16.92 -0.48
N ASP A 103 0.42 17.63 -1.26
CA ASP A 103 0.68 19.07 -1.11
C ASP A 103 0.85 19.51 0.36
N ILE A 104 1.75 18.86 1.09
CA ILE A 104 1.89 19.06 2.54
C ILE A 104 2.42 20.45 2.84
N ASP A 105 1.52 21.36 3.25
CA ASP A 105 1.81 22.78 3.51
C ASP A 105 2.49 23.50 2.32
N GLY A 106 2.20 23.06 1.11
CA GLY A 106 2.75 23.56 -0.15
C GLY A 106 3.26 22.42 -1.02
N THR A 107 3.62 22.73 -2.26
CA THR A 107 4.04 21.75 -3.28
C THR A 107 5.48 21.25 -3.11
N ALA A 108 6.33 21.99 -2.38
CA ALA A 108 7.70 21.58 -2.10
C ALA A 108 7.73 20.54 -0.98
N ASN A 109 7.80 19.26 -1.36
CA ASN A 109 7.74 18.13 -0.46
C ASN A 109 8.98 17.23 -0.56
N ASN A 110 9.17 16.38 0.44
CA ASN A 110 10.25 15.41 0.51
C ASN A 110 9.73 14.04 0.89
N PHE A 111 10.32 13.02 0.31
CA PHE A 111 10.13 11.64 0.73
C PHE A 111 11.34 11.14 1.50
N THR A 112 11.11 10.57 2.70
CA THR A 112 12.14 9.99 3.55
C THR A 112 11.75 8.59 4.02
N ARG A 113 12.73 7.70 4.08
CA ARG A 113 12.59 6.39 4.72
C ARG A 113 13.25 6.44 6.08
N HIS A 114 12.48 6.21 7.15
CA HIS A 114 13.02 6.13 8.50
C HIS A 114 13.28 4.67 8.85
N LYS A 115 14.52 4.28 8.88
CA LYS A 115 14.94 2.93 9.24
C LYS A 115 14.91 2.75 10.75
N LEU A 116 14.18 1.73 11.21
CA LEU A 116 14.19 1.31 12.61
C LEU A 116 15.26 0.23 12.80
N HIS A 117 16.12 0.40 13.81
CA HIS A 117 17.17 -0.58 14.09
C HIS A 117 17.59 -0.55 15.57
N PRO A 118 18.06 -1.67 16.12
CA PRO A 118 18.68 -1.68 17.43
C PRO A 118 20.10 -1.11 17.36
N VAL A 119 20.48 -0.38 18.40
CA VAL A 119 21.87 0.03 18.64
C VAL A 119 22.36 -0.67 19.89
N VAL A 120 23.37 -1.53 19.73
CA VAL A 120 24.00 -2.24 20.85
C VAL A 120 24.87 -1.24 21.62
N GLN A 121 24.68 -1.19 22.94
CA GLN A 121 25.44 -0.31 23.82
C GLN A 121 26.75 -0.96 24.26
N GLU A 122 27.67 -0.13 24.68
CA GLU A 122 28.97 -0.58 25.22
C GLU A 122 28.78 -1.43 26.49
N LYS A 123 29.75 -2.31 26.75
CA LYS A 123 29.76 -3.14 27.95
C LYS A 123 29.81 -2.25 29.20
N GLY A 124 28.84 -2.41 30.08
CA GLY A 124 28.70 -1.59 31.30
C GLY A 124 27.65 -0.49 31.22
N ALA A 125 27.07 -0.24 30.06
CA ALA A 125 25.93 0.65 29.94
C ALA A 125 24.70 0.11 30.73
N PRO A 126 23.82 1.00 31.25
CA PRO A 126 22.64 0.59 32.01
C PRO A 126 21.67 -0.30 31.20
N ARG A 127 21.74 -0.24 29.88
CA ARG A 127 20.95 -1.06 28.96
C ARG A 127 21.84 -1.70 27.91
N LYS A 128 21.55 -2.94 27.56
CA LYS A 128 22.28 -3.69 26.55
C LYS A 128 22.06 -3.16 25.12
N GLY A 129 20.92 -2.54 24.88
CA GLY A 129 20.60 -1.95 23.58
C GLY A 129 19.47 -0.93 23.69
N ILE A 130 19.38 -0.08 22.68
CA ILE A 130 18.31 0.91 22.49
C ILE A 130 17.77 0.82 21.08
N TRP A 131 16.54 1.30 20.87
CA TRP A 131 15.98 1.52 19.55
C TRP A 131 16.44 2.86 19.00
N ALA A 132 16.80 2.87 17.73
CA ALA A 132 17.08 4.09 17.01
C ALA A 132 16.26 4.15 15.72
N VAL A 133 15.92 5.36 15.32
CA VAL A 133 15.27 5.68 14.07
C VAL A 133 16.18 6.61 13.28
N THR A 134 16.63 6.17 12.11
CA THR A 134 17.49 6.96 11.25
C THR A 134 16.73 7.36 9.98
N PRO A 135 16.43 8.65 9.80
CA PRO A 135 15.84 9.14 8.54
C PRO A 135 16.88 9.07 7.43
N LYS A 136 16.44 8.64 6.25
CA LYS A 136 17.21 8.65 5.02
C LYS A 136 16.41 9.38 3.95
N ALA A 137 16.92 10.52 3.50
CA ALA A 137 16.37 11.24 2.37
C ALA A 137 16.44 10.39 1.09
N VAL A 138 15.40 10.44 0.30
CA VAL A 138 15.31 9.80 -1.02
C VAL A 138 15.24 10.92 -2.05
N LYS A 139 16.16 10.91 -3.00
CA LYS A 139 16.40 12.06 -3.86
C LYS A 139 15.86 11.90 -5.27
N THR A 140 15.71 10.68 -5.74
CA THR A 140 15.30 10.42 -7.12
C THR A 140 14.21 9.37 -7.19
N GLU A 141 13.47 9.35 -8.28
CA GLU A 141 12.35 8.45 -8.52
C GLU A 141 12.74 6.97 -8.46
N GLN A 142 13.88 6.62 -9.05
CA GLN A 142 14.36 5.22 -9.00
C GLN A 142 14.77 4.82 -7.58
N GLN A 143 15.36 5.73 -6.81
CA GLN A 143 15.63 5.48 -5.40
C GLN A 143 14.35 5.34 -4.57
N ALA A 144 13.27 5.97 -4.99
CA ALA A 144 12.01 6.00 -4.26
C ALA A 144 11.19 4.71 -4.38
N GLN A 145 11.45 3.91 -5.40
CA GLN A 145 10.76 2.63 -5.59
C GLN A 145 10.88 1.76 -4.33
N THR A 146 9.74 1.42 -3.75
CA THR A 146 9.72 0.77 -2.45
C THR A 146 8.94 -0.54 -2.48
N LYS A 147 9.61 -1.62 -2.07
CA LYS A 147 9.01 -2.90 -1.73
C LYS A 147 8.92 -3.01 -0.21
N MET A 148 7.73 -3.26 0.30
CA MET A 148 7.55 -3.50 1.74
C MET A 148 8.17 -4.85 2.11
N MET A 149 8.97 -4.86 3.18
CA MET A 149 9.65 -6.06 3.67
C MET A 149 9.45 -6.17 5.19
N VAL A 150 8.95 -7.32 5.64
CA VAL A 150 8.70 -7.56 7.08
C VAL A 150 9.99 -7.56 7.89
N ASP A 151 11.06 -8.09 7.31
CA ASP A 151 12.39 -8.19 7.94
C ASP A 151 13.20 -6.88 7.91
N LYS A 152 12.72 -5.87 7.18
CA LYS A 152 13.37 -4.55 7.06
C LYS A 152 12.36 -3.44 7.28
N PRO A 153 11.86 -3.29 8.51
CA PRO A 153 10.83 -2.29 8.80
C PRO A 153 11.36 -0.88 8.57
N ALA A 154 10.56 -0.07 7.88
CA ALA A 154 10.82 1.33 7.66
C ALA A 154 9.52 2.12 7.73
N LEU A 155 9.58 3.35 8.27
CA LEU A 155 8.48 4.30 8.15
C LEU A 155 8.67 5.10 6.86
N LEU A 156 7.61 5.23 6.10
CA LEU A 156 7.58 5.98 4.84
C LEU A 156 6.94 7.34 5.14
N VAL A 157 7.74 8.39 5.12
CA VAL A 157 7.33 9.72 5.57
C VAL A 157 7.43 10.71 4.43
N PHE A 158 6.34 11.40 4.18
CA PHE A 158 6.24 12.54 3.29
C PHE A 158 6.12 13.81 4.13
N SER A 159 6.89 14.83 3.83
CA SER A 159 6.94 16.03 4.65
C SER A 159 7.14 17.29 3.83
N SER A 160 6.64 18.40 4.36
CA SER A 160 6.93 19.71 3.80
C SER A 160 8.43 19.99 3.83
N ALA A 161 8.95 20.57 2.76
CA ALA A 161 10.32 21.07 2.70
C ALA A 161 10.49 22.38 3.50
N GLU A 162 9.41 23.13 3.70
CA GLU A 162 9.45 24.50 4.21
C GLU A 162 8.87 24.62 5.61
N LYS A 163 7.76 23.94 5.89
CA LYS A 163 6.99 24.12 7.13
C LYS A 163 7.42 23.15 8.23
N LYS A 164 7.44 23.68 9.44
CA LYS A 164 7.77 22.94 10.67
C LYS A 164 6.70 23.16 11.73
N ASN A 165 6.49 22.16 12.55
CA ASN A 165 5.65 22.27 13.73
C ASN A 165 6.33 23.07 14.84
N ALA A 166 5.61 23.30 15.96
CA ALA A 166 6.14 24.07 17.10
C ALA A 166 7.38 23.47 17.75
N MET A 167 7.64 22.16 17.54
CA MET A 167 8.84 21.49 18.05
C MET A 167 10.02 21.52 17.06
N GLY A 168 9.86 22.15 15.89
CA GLY A 168 10.90 22.27 14.88
C GLY A 168 11.01 21.08 13.90
N TYR A 169 10.09 20.10 13.96
CA TYR A 169 10.03 19.00 12.99
C TYR A 169 9.23 19.41 11.75
N PRO A 170 9.62 18.95 10.55
CA PRO A 170 8.80 19.13 9.37
C PRO A 170 7.37 18.60 9.59
N THR A 171 6.37 19.33 9.11
CA THR A 171 5.01 18.81 9.04
C THR A 171 4.95 17.68 7.99
N GLY A 172 4.18 16.63 8.25
CA GLY A 172 4.19 15.49 7.34
C GLY A 172 3.19 14.40 7.69
N TYR A 173 3.12 13.44 6.78
CA TYR A 173 2.33 12.22 6.93
C TYR A 173 3.20 10.99 6.77
N GLN A 174 2.87 9.95 7.54
CA GLN A 174 3.39 8.62 7.33
C GLN A 174 2.40 7.83 6.48
N ILE A 175 2.88 7.22 5.40
CA ILE A 175 2.11 6.23 4.65
C ILE A 175 2.33 4.85 5.26
N MET A 176 1.24 4.17 5.58
CA MET A 176 1.23 2.78 6.01
C MET A 176 0.56 1.93 4.95
N MET A 177 1.26 0.95 4.44
CA MET A 177 0.79 0.05 3.40
C MET A 177 0.86 -1.41 3.85
N PRO A 178 -0.03 -2.27 3.35
CA PRO A 178 0.10 -3.71 3.54
C PRO A 178 1.35 -4.24 2.83
N ASN A 179 1.97 -5.28 3.41
CA ASN A 179 3.04 -6.01 2.75
C ASN A 179 2.45 -7.09 1.85
N VAL A 180 2.00 -6.69 0.68
CA VAL A 180 1.43 -7.59 -0.33
C VAL A 180 2.29 -7.56 -1.58
N ARG A 181 2.52 -8.72 -2.17
CA ARG A 181 3.28 -8.88 -3.42
C ARG A 181 2.52 -9.76 -4.40
N PRO A 182 2.74 -9.61 -5.70
CA PRO A 182 2.31 -10.60 -6.69
C PRO A 182 2.88 -11.98 -6.35
N LEU A 183 2.09 -13.02 -6.50
CA LEU A 183 2.50 -14.41 -6.24
C LEU A 183 3.26 -15.00 -7.42
N VAL A 184 2.87 -14.64 -8.64
CA VAL A 184 3.50 -15.09 -9.88
C VAL A 184 4.75 -14.27 -10.17
N PRO A 185 5.81 -14.83 -10.79
CA PRO A 185 6.99 -14.08 -11.21
C PRO A 185 6.65 -12.88 -12.09
N LEU A 186 7.35 -11.76 -11.92
CA LEU A 186 7.05 -10.51 -12.64
C LEU A 186 7.38 -10.57 -14.14
N ASP A 187 8.16 -11.55 -14.58
CA ASP A 187 8.44 -11.84 -16.00
C ASP A 187 7.37 -12.71 -16.67
N ASP A 188 6.37 -13.16 -15.92
CA ASP A 188 5.18 -13.81 -16.47
C ASP A 188 4.41 -12.85 -17.38
N GLU A 189 3.89 -13.37 -18.49
CA GLU A 189 3.12 -12.57 -19.48
C GLU A 189 1.92 -11.85 -18.87
N THR A 190 1.34 -12.40 -17.82
CA THR A 190 0.20 -11.83 -17.09
C THR A 190 0.51 -10.45 -16.53
N TYR A 191 1.73 -10.24 -16.04
CA TYR A 191 2.12 -8.99 -15.38
C TYR A 191 2.77 -7.96 -16.31
N GLN A 192 3.07 -8.28 -17.55
CA GLN A 192 3.79 -7.36 -18.45
C GLN A 192 3.08 -6.01 -18.63
N ARG A 193 1.75 -5.98 -18.55
CA ARG A 193 0.94 -4.76 -18.61
C ARG A 193 0.60 -4.17 -17.26
N ALA A 194 1.01 -4.81 -16.19
CA ALA A 194 0.73 -4.42 -14.81
C ALA A 194 2.02 -4.36 -13.97
N LEU A 195 3.17 -4.06 -14.57
CA LEU A 195 4.45 -4.01 -13.87
C LEU A 195 4.54 -2.93 -12.76
N PHE A 196 3.56 -2.05 -12.67
CA PHE A 196 3.43 -1.16 -11.51
C PHE A 196 3.31 -1.94 -10.18
N VAL A 197 2.83 -3.19 -10.20
CA VAL A 197 2.75 -4.06 -9.01
C VAL A 197 4.11 -4.53 -8.49
N ALA A 198 5.18 -4.31 -9.25
CA ALA A 198 6.54 -4.66 -8.84
C ALA A 198 6.99 -3.96 -7.55
N ASN A 199 6.45 -2.79 -7.26
CA ASN A 199 6.70 -2.05 -6.03
C ASN A 199 5.38 -1.70 -5.34
N ASN A 200 5.40 -1.65 -4.00
CA ASN A 200 4.25 -1.23 -3.22
C ASN A 200 4.05 0.29 -3.24
N LEU A 201 5.14 1.04 -3.41
CA LEU A 201 5.13 2.49 -3.53
C LEU A 201 6.07 2.92 -4.64
N TRP A 202 5.59 3.84 -5.44
CA TRP A 202 6.32 4.63 -6.39
C TRP A 202 6.19 6.09 -5.95
N VAL A 203 7.25 6.85 -6.01
CA VAL A 203 7.19 8.31 -5.79
C VAL A 203 7.80 8.94 -7.01
N THR A 204 7.01 9.75 -7.69
CA THR A 204 7.41 10.45 -8.91
C THR A 204 7.31 11.95 -8.70
N ARG A 205 8.00 12.71 -9.51
CA ARG A 205 7.71 14.12 -9.63
C ARG A 205 6.31 14.30 -10.19
N PHE A 206 5.58 15.31 -9.72
CA PHE A 206 4.25 15.58 -10.25
C PHE A 206 4.31 15.87 -11.76
N ASN A 207 3.50 15.10 -12.49
CA ASN A 207 3.25 15.32 -13.91
C ASN A 207 1.75 15.11 -14.17
N ARG A 208 1.11 16.14 -14.70
CA ARG A 208 -0.33 16.12 -14.99
C ARG A 208 -0.75 15.05 -16.00
N ASP A 209 0.17 14.59 -16.83
CA ASP A 209 -0.08 13.61 -17.89
C ASP A 209 0.19 12.16 -17.43
N GLU A 210 0.77 11.97 -16.26
CA GLU A 210 1.07 10.68 -15.64
C GLU A 210 0.00 10.27 -14.64
N LEU A 211 -1.21 9.97 -15.14
CA LEU A 211 -2.39 9.78 -14.30
C LEU A 211 -2.58 8.34 -13.81
N TYR A 212 -2.20 7.36 -14.61
CA TYR A 212 -2.57 5.96 -14.35
C TYR A 212 -1.35 5.07 -14.18
N ALA A 213 -1.39 4.20 -13.18
CA ALA A 213 -0.29 3.29 -12.83
C ALA A 213 0.17 2.39 -14.00
N SER A 214 -0.75 1.97 -14.86
CA SER A 214 -0.48 1.12 -16.03
C SER A 214 -0.34 1.90 -17.34
N GLY A 215 -0.25 3.24 -17.30
CA GLY A 215 -0.21 4.09 -18.46
C GLY A 215 -1.58 4.52 -18.98
N LEU A 216 -1.59 5.37 -20.00
CA LEU A 216 -2.79 6.07 -20.47
C LEU A 216 -3.90 5.11 -20.98
N ALA A 217 -3.52 4.01 -21.60
CA ALA A 217 -4.47 3.01 -22.12
C ALA A 217 -4.60 1.83 -21.14
N VAL A 218 -5.27 2.05 -20.00
CA VAL A 218 -5.32 1.10 -18.86
C VAL A 218 -5.70 -0.34 -19.24
N ASN A 219 -6.66 -0.52 -20.17
CA ASN A 219 -7.11 -1.86 -20.60
C ASN A 219 -6.21 -2.50 -21.67
N GLN A 220 -5.38 -1.72 -22.35
CA GLN A 220 -4.58 -2.16 -23.49
C GLN A 220 -3.15 -1.60 -23.45
N SER A 221 -2.66 -1.36 -22.24
CA SER A 221 -1.31 -0.86 -22.02
C SER A 221 -0.28 -1.83 -22.57
N GLY A 222 0.78 -1.29 -23.18
CA GLY A 222 1.93 -2.09 -23.59
C GLY A 222 2.79 -2.54 -22.39
N PRO A 223 3.68 -3.52 -22.61
CA PRO A 223 4.62 -3.94 -21.57
C PRO A 223 5.47 -2.75 -21.06
N GLY A 224 5.59 -2.63 -19.74
CA GLY A 224 6.44 -1.63 -19.08
C GLY A 224 5.94 -0.19 -19.16
N LEU A 225 4.75 0.07 -19.67
CA LEU A 225 4.13 1.40 -19.65
C LEU A 225 3.60 1.76 -18.26
N GLY A 226 3.29 3.03 -18.06
CA GLY A 226 2.85 3.57 -16.76
C GLY A 226 4.01 3.83 -15.82
N LEU A 227 3.85 3.55 -14.55
CA LEU A 227 4.85 3.82 -13.51
C LEU A 227 6.27 3.33 -13.84
N PRO A 228 6.47 2.13 -14.44
CA PRO A 228 7.80 1.72 -14.85
C PRO A 228 8.43 2.63 -15.88
N SER A 229 7.65 3.22 -16.79
CA SER A 229 8.15 4.17 -17.79
C SER A 229 8.31 5.58 -17.24
N TYR A 230 7.45 6.00 -16.31
CA TYR A 230 7.48 7.34 -15.71
C TYR A 230 8.78 7.62 -14.95
N VAL A 231 9.33 6.59 -14.30
CA VAL A 231 10.56 6.73 -13.50
C VAL A 231 11.86 6.50 -14.29
N GLN A 232 11.80 6.36 -15.62
CA GLN A 232 13.00 6.05 -16.42
C GLN A 232 13.98 7.22 -16.52
N ASP A 233 13.50 8.43 -16.50
CA ASP A 233 14.31 9.65 -16.53
C ASP A 233 14.91 10.03 -15.18
N ASP A 234 14.54 9.30 -14.10
CA ASP A 234 15.07 9.37 -12.74
C ASP A 234 15.13 10.80 -12.19
N GLN A 235 14.03 11.53 -12.29
CA GLN A 235 13.95 12.92 -11.89
C GLN A 235 14.22 13.12 -10.39
N ASN A 236 14.68 14.33 -10.04
CA ASN A 236 14.86 14.73 -8.65
C ASN A 236 13.51 14.97 -7.99
N ILE A 237 13.30 14.33 -6.84
CA ILE A 237 12.09 14.44 -6.00
C ILE A 237 12.34 15.15 -4.66
N GLU A 238 13.53 15.70 -4.43
CA GLU A 238 13.86 16.44 -3.22
C GLU A 238 13.41 17.90 -3.34
N ASN A 239 12.61 18.39 -2.40
CA ASN A 239 12.01 19.73 -2.40
C ASN A 239 11.21 20.03 -3.68
N ASN A 240 10.46 19.07 -4.13
CA ASN A 240 9.66 19.17 -5.35
C ASN A 240 8.19 18.81 -5.09
N ASP A 241 7.38 19.15 -6.06
CA ASP A 241 6.02 18.65 -6.19
C ASP A 241 6.09 17.16 -6.57
N ILE A 242 5.60 16.28 -5.68
CA ILE A 242 5.73 14.84 -5.77
C ILE A 242 4.40 14.12 -5.54
N VAL A 243 4.24 13.00 -6.23
CA VAL A 243 3.06 12.14 -6.19
C VAL A 243 3.42 10.73 -5.78
#